data_fe28d5774ef48dfc6a808aed9d1a59a8
#
_entry.id   fe28d5774ef48dfc6a808aed9d1a59a8
#
_cell.length_a   1.000
_cell.length_b   1.000
_cell.length_c   1.000
_cell.angle_alpha   90.00
_cell.angle_beta   90.00
_cell.angle_gamma   90.00
#
_symmetry.space_group_name_H-M   'P 1'
#
loop_
_entity.id
_entity.type
_entity.pdbx_description
1 polymer ?
#
loop_
_entity_poly.entity_id
_entity_poly.type
_entity_poly.pdbx_seq_one_letter_code
_entity_poly.pdbx_strand_id
1 'polypeptide(L)'
;MTRILMKTIRYELADGIATLTFDEPGSPVNTMCLQWQEDLTEAVQQVLKDRDAIRGIVLASAKTTFFAGADLKGTMRLKPEDAPQVFREIEQVKKNFRTLETLGKPVVACLNGAALGGGWELALVAHHRVAVDHPRIQFGLPEITLGLIPGASGITKMTRLLGLMGAQPYVLESRLLSPRGALELGLVHELVPDAAQLRAAALEWIAANPQAQQPWDARDYKMPGGTPANPNFAGMLAGAPGVVKQKPRGLYPPPEYALACMVEGAQVDFDTALRIETRYLARLIVSPVAKNMINTFFFNLNATKAGQSRPKWEGRYQPQKVGVLGA
;
A
#
# COMPACT_ATOMS: atom_id res chain seq x y z
N MET A 1 2.16 -19.99 -24.57
CA MET A 1 1.85 -19.76 -23.14
C MET A 1 3.11 -20.01 -22.33
N THR A 2 3.62 -18.99 -21.64
CA THR A 2 4.77 -19.11 -20.71
C THR A 2 4.25 -19.08 -19.29
N ARG A 3 4.73 -19.99 -18.43
CA ARG A 3 4.37 -20.05 -17.03
C ARG A 3 5.61 -20.28 -16.19
N ILE A 4 5.83 -19.39 -15.19
CA ILE A 4 6.95 -19.49 -14.25
C ILE A 4 6.36 -19.42 -12.84
N LEU A 5 6.74 -20.37 -12.00
CA LEU A 5 6.35 -20.46 -10.61
C LEU A 5 7.53 -20.06 -9.75
N MET A 6 7.44 -18.90 -9.11
CA MET A 6 8.27 -18.47 -8.01
C MET A 6 7.62 -18.91 -6.71
N LYS A 7 8.23 -18.66 -5.57
CA LYS A 7 7.66 -19.13 -4.29
C LYS A 7 6.37 -18.41 -3.90
N THR A 8 6.30 -17.10 -4.14
CA THR A 8 5.18 -16.23 -3.70
C THR A 8 4.47 -15.56 -4.87
N ILE A 9 5.02 -15.65 -6.08
CA ILE A 9 4.47 -15.04 -7.29
C ILE A 9 4.41 -16.09 -8.39
N ARG A 10 3.28 -16.16 -9.09
CA ARG A 10 3.14 -16.91 -10.32
C ARG A 10 3.07 -15.93 -11.49
N TYR A 11 3.97 -16.07 -12.44
CA TYR A 11 3.96 -15.35 -13.72
C TYR A 11 3.35 -16.23 -14.81
N GLU A 12 2.39 -15.70 -15.54
CA GLU A 12 1.76 -16.38 -16.69
C GLU A 12 1.62 -15.38 -17.85
N LEU A 13 2.13 -15.73 -19.02
CA LEU A 13 1.93 -14.99 -20.27
C LEU A 13 1.06 -15.82 -21.21
N ALA A 14 -0.14 -15.35 -21.46
CA ALA A 14 -1.09 -15.94 -22.40
C ALA A 14 -1.81 -14.86 -23.19
N ASP A 15 -1.95 -15.02 -24.50
CA ASP A 15 -2.65 -14.10 -25.40
C ASP A 15 -2.19 -12.63 -25.27
N GLY A 16 -0.90 -12.46 -25.04
CA GLY A 16 -0.29 -11.13 -24.85
C GLY A 16 -0.57 -10.49 -23.49
N ILE A 17 -1.16 -11.18 -22.55
CA ILE A 17 -1.43 -10.69 -21.19
C ILE A 17 -0.49 -11.40 -20.21
N ALA A 18 0.37 -10.60 -19.57
CA ALA A 18 1.20 -11.06 -18.45
C ALA A 18 0.38 -10.94 -17.16
N THR A 19 0.17 -12.04 -16.45
CA THR A 19 -0.52 -12.05 -15.15
C THR A 19 0.47 -12.38 -14.05
N LEU A 20 0.62 -11.47 -13.08
CA LEU A 20 1.35 -11.69 -11.84
C LEU A 20 0.33 -12.02 -10.74
N THR A 21 0.29 -13.29 -10.34
CA THR A 21 -0.62 -13.74 -9.27
C THR A 21 0.18 -13.92 -7.98
N PHE A 22 -0.19 -13.16 -6.95
CA PHE A 22 0.43 -13.23 -5.62
C PHE A 22 -0.18 -14.40 -4.83
N ASP A 23 0.67 -15.28 -4.31
CA ASP A 23 0.25 -16.50 -3.58
C ASP A 23 1.32 -16.92 -2.56
N GLU A 24 1.39 -16.27 -1.43
CA GLU A 24 2.34 -16.61 -0.36
C GLU A 24 1.98 -17.97 0.27
N PRO A 25 2.83 -19.00 0.15
CA PRO A 25 2.52 -20.34 0.62
C PRO A 25 2.48 -20.38 2.16
N GLY A 26 1.52 -21.12 2.71
CA GLY A 26 1.36 -21.28 4.15
C GLY A 26 0.84 -20.03 4.90
N SER A 27 0.55 -18.95 4.17
CA SER A 27 -0.03 -17.72 4.72
C SER A 27 -1.46 -17.52 4.21
N PRO A 28 -2.41 -17.06 5.03
CA PRO A 28 -3.75 -16.70 4.58
C PRO A 28 -3.77 -15.41 3.76
N VAL A 29 -2.70 -14.64 3.77
CA VAL A 29 -2.57 -13.34 3.10
C VAL A 29 -1.22 -13.22 2.40
N ASN A 30 -1.12 -12.33 1.43
CA ASN A 30 0.14 -11.95 0.80
C ASN A 30 0.77 -10.79 1.57
N THR A 31 2.09 -10.82 1.76
CA THR A 31 2.86 -9.76 2.42
C THR A 31 4.13 -9.42 1.65
N MET A 32 4.67 -8.21 1.84
CA MET A 32 5.97 -7.80 1.29
C MET A 32 7.14 -8.39 2.10
N CYS A 33 7.12 -9.73 2.31
CA CYS A 33 8.24 -10.43 2.94
C CYS A 33 9.47 -10.45 2.02
N LEU A 34 10.64 -10.80 2.56
CA LEU A 34 11.89 -10.82 1.80
C LEU A 34 11.78 -11.70 0.54
N GLN A 35 11.18 -12.90 0.68
CA GLN A 35 10.97 -13.79 -0.46
C GLN A 35 10.11 -13.17 -1.56
N TRP A 36 9.06 -12.43 -1.17
CA TRP A 36 8.23 -11.73 -2.15
C TRP A 36 9.01 -10.64 -2.89
N GLN A 37 9.92 -9.93 -2.22
CA GLN A 37 10.76 -8.90 -2.85
C GLN A 37 11.72 -9.51 -3.89
N GLU A 38 12.29 -10.67 -3.58
CA GLU A 38 13.13 -11.46 -4.52
C GLU A 38 12.29 -11.91 -5.72
N ASP A 39 11.15 -12.53 -5.47
CA ASP A 39 10.25 -13.05 -6.50
C ASP A 39 9.68 -11.89 -7.37
N LEU A 40 9.39 -10.73 -6.78
CA LEU A 40 8.97 -9.55 -7.54
C LEU A 40 10.07 -9.09 -8.51
N THR A 41 11.32 -9.10 -8.05
CA THR A 41 12.45 -8.72 -8.90
C THR A 41 12.59 -9.69 -10.07
N GLU A 42 12.48 -10.98 -9.83
CA GLU A 42 12.51 -12.02 -10.88
C GLU A 42 11.33 -11.88 -11.84
N ALA A 43 10.11 -11.66 -11.32
CA ALA A 43 8.91 -11.46 -12.13
C ALA A 43 9.03 -10.23 -13.04
N VAL A 44 9.55 -9.12 -12.54
CA VAL A 44 9.77 -7.90 -13.33
C VAL A 44 10.84 -8.12 -14.40
N GLN A 45 11.91 -8.86 -14.10
CA GLN A 45 12.90 -9.25 -15.11
C GLN A 45 12.27 -10.12 -16.21
N GLN A 46 11.36 -11.02 -15.87
CA GLN A 46 10.62 -11.80 -16.87
C GLN A 46 9.69 -10.93 -17.71
N VAL A 47 8.98 -9.99 -17.08
CA VAL A 47 8.16 -8.99 -17.81
C VAL A 47 9.00 -8.22 -18.82
N LEU A 48 10.21 -7.79 -18.44
CA LEU A 48 11.13 -7.09 -19.35
C LEU A 48 11.61 -7.98 -20.51
N LYS A 49 11.89 -9.25 -20.28
CA LYS A 49 12.26 -10.20 -21.33
C LYS A 49 11.13 -10.43 -22.33
N ASP A 50 9.91 -10.51 -21.85
CA ASP A 50 8.72 -10.78 -22.65
C ASP A 50 8.03 -9.50 -23.18
N ARG A 51 8.63 -8.32 -22.98
CA ARG A 51 8.02 -7.00 -23.23
C ARG A 51 7.34 -6.89 -24.59
N ASP A 52 7.98 -7.38 -25.64
CA ASP A 52 7.46 -7.25 -27.01
C ASP A 52 6.24 -8.15 -27.25
N ALA A 53 6.12 -9.25 -26.54
CA ALA A 53 4.96 -10.16 -26.57
C ALA A 53 3.83 -9.69 -25.66
N ILE A 54 4.09 -8.75 -24.72
CA ILE A 54 3.10 -8.26 -23.75
C ILE A 54 2.29 -7.11 -24.37
N ARG A 55 0.97 -7.21 -24.28
CA ARG A 55 0.01 -6.12 -24.59
C ARG A 55 -0.52 -5.45 -23.34
N GLY A 56 -0.52 -6.14 -22.20
CA GLY A 56 -0.95 -5.62 -20.90
C GLY A 56 -0.58 -6.54 -19.76
N ILE A 57 -0.62 -5.99 -18.54
CA ILE A 57 -0.24 -6.67 -17.29
C ILE A 57 -1.42 -6.67 -16.33
N VAL A 58 -1.69 -7.81 -15.71
CA VAL A 58 -2.70 -7.98 -14.66
C VAL A 58 -2.00 -8.35 -13.35
N LEU A 59 -2.28 -7.58 -12.28
CA LEU A 59 -1.88 -7.89 -10.92
C LEU A 59 -3.07 -8.53 -10.20
N ALA A 60 -2.91 -9.76 -9.71
CA ALA A 60 -3.98 -10.53 -9.11
C ALA A 60 -3.52 -11.25 -7.83
N SER A 61 -4.45 -11.68 -7.00
CA SER A 61 -4.18 -12.46 -5.80
C SER A 61 -4.91 -13.79 -5.83
N ALA A 62 -4.24 -14.85 -5.37
CA ALA A 62 -4.85 -16.16 -5.12
C ALA A 62 -5.50 -16.28 -3.73
N LYS A 63 -5.37 -15.27 -2.89
CA LYS A 63 -5.94 -15.22 -1.53
C LYS A 63 -7.31 -14.53 -1.53
N THR A 64 -8.01 -14.59 -0.40
CA THR A 64 -9.27 -13.84 -0.20
C THR A 64 -9.08 -12.33 -0.05
N THR A 65 -7.86 -11.89 0.24
CA THR A 65 -7.43 -10.48 0.22
C THR A 65 -6.55 -10.24 -1.01
N PHE A 66 -6.48 -8.99 -1.48
CA PHE A 66 -5.51 -8.67 -2.53
C PHE A 66 -4.10 -8.73 -1.95
N PHE A 67 -3.81 -7.90 -0.92
CA PHE A 67 -2.50 -7.87 -0.29
C PHE A 67 -2.55 -7.15 1.07
N ALA A 68 -1.89 -7.72 2.10
CA ALA A 68 -2.03 -7.26 3.49
C ALA A 68 -0.95 -6.26 3.97
N GLY A 69 0.01 -5.90 3.10
CA GLY A 69 1.05 -4.91 3.43
C GLY A 69 2.40 -5.52 3.80
N ALA A 70 3.14 -4.86 4.68
CA ALA A 70 4.49 -5.25 5.07
C ALA A 70 4.53 -6.51 5.95
N ASP A 71 5.64 -7.25 5.92
CA ASP A 71 5.94 -8.30 6.90
C ASP A 71 6.33 -7.68 8.25
N LEU A 72 5.33 -7.54 9.13
CA LEU A 72 5.56 -6.98 10.46
C LEU A 72 6.40 -7.90 11.36
N LYS A 73 6.42 -9.22 11.11
CA LYS A 73 7.27 -10.16 11.88
C LYS A 73 8.74 -9.96 11.53
N GLY A 74 9.05 -9.80 10.25
CA GLY A 74 10.38 -9.44 9.78
C GLY A 74 10.81 -8.09 10.32
N THR A 75 9.93 -7.08 10.26
CA THR A 75 10.17 -5.74 10.78
C THR A 75 10.57 -5.73 12.26
N MET A 76 9.98 -6.58 13.10
CA MET A 76 10.33 -6.68 14.53
C MET A 76 11.78 -7.11 14.80
N ARG A 77 12.44 -7.76 13.83
CA ARG A 77 13.82 -8.26 13.97
C ARG A 77 14.88 -7.24 13.55
N LEU A 78 14.47 -6.19 12.80
CA LEU A 78 15.40 -5.16 12.31
C LEU A 78 16.03 -4.39 13.46
N LYS A 79 17.29 -4.01 13.31
CA LYS A 79 18.06 -3.21 14.26
C LYS A 79 18.46 -1.87 13.63
N PRO A 80 18.88 -0.87 14.42
CA PRO A 80 19.31 0.42 13.88
C PRO A 80 20.40 0.32 12.80
N GLU A 81 21.33 -0.62 12.94
CA GLU A 81 22.39 -0.88 11.98
C GLU A 81 21.90 -1.41 10.63
N ASP A 82 20.68 -1.97 10.56
CA ASP A 82 20.09 -2.51 9.33
C ASP A 82 19.48 -1.40 8.44
N ALA A 83 19.34 -0.17 8.94
CA ALA A 83 18.70 0.92 8.20
C ALA A 83 19.26 1.17 6.79
N PRO A 84 20.58 1.10 6.52
CA PRO A 84 21.11 1.25 5.17
C PRO A 84 20.72 0.10 4.23
N GLN A 85 20.59 -1.12 4.74
CA GLN A 85 20.15 -2.27 3.96
C GLN A 85 18.66 -2.16 3.64
N VAL A 86 17.83 -1.87 4.65
CA VAL A 86 16.39 -1.63 4.48
C VAL A 86 16.13 -0.52 3.46
N PHE A 87 16.91 0.56 3.48
CA PHE A 87 16.81 1.61 2.48
C PHE A 87 17.01 1.04 1.06
N ARG A 88 18.04 0.24 0.83
CA ARG A 88 18.32 -0.37 -0.50
C ARG A 88 17.21 -1.34 -0.93
N GLU A 89 16.70 -2.15 -0.02
CA GLU A 89 15.62 -3.10 -0.29
C GLU A 89 14.33 -2.39 -0.71
N ILE A 90 13.94 -1.33 0.01
CA ILE A 90 12.78 -0.51 -0.33
C ILE A 90 12.96 0.19 -1.69
N GLU A 91 14.14 0.76 -1.95
CA GLU A 91 14.44 1.37 -3.26
C GLU A 91 14.38 0.33 -4.40
N GLN A 92 14.79 -0.92 -4.16
CA GLN A 92 14.66 -1.99 -5.15
C GLN A 92 13.19 -2.33 -5.42
N VAL A 93 12.34 -2.41 -4.40
CA VAL A 93 10.89 -2.60 -4.57
C VAL A 93 10.28 -1.46 -5.39
N LYS A 94 10.62 -0.22 -5.06
CA LYS A 94 10.15 0.97 -5.81
C LYS A 94 10.64 0.98 -7.25
N LYS A 95 11.88 0.57 -7.49
CA LYS A 95 12.42 0.42 -8.85
C LYS A 95 11.61 -0.61 -9.65
N ASN A 96 11.25 -1.74 -9.05
CA ASN A 96 10.39 -2.73 -9.68
C ASN A 96 9.00 -2.17 -10.00
N PHE A 97 8.41 -1.43 -9.08
CA PHE A 97 7.13 -0.74 -9.29
C PHE A 97 7.21 0.26 -10.44
N ARG A 98 8.22 1.13 -10.43
CA ARG A 98 8.43 2.10 -11.51
C ARG A 98 8.68 1.43 -12.86
N THR A 99 9.39 0.30 -12.89
CA THR A 99 9.58 -0.47 -14.12
C THR A 99 8.25 -0.93 -14.72
N LEU A 100 7.33 -1.43 -13.89
CA LEU A 100 5.98 -1.81 -14.36
C LEU A 100 5.17 -0.60 -14.83
N GLU A 101 5.20 0.51 -14.09
CA GLU A 101 4.49 1.75 -14.42
C GLU A 101 4.94 2.37 -15.75
N THR A 102 6.25 2.32 -16.03
CA THR A 102 6.86 3.00 -17.19
C THR A 102 7.22 2.05 -18.33
N LEU A 103 6.77 0.80 -18.26
CA LEU A 103 7.05 -0.21 -19.31
C LEU A 103 6.47 0.18 -20.68
N GLY A 104 5.52 1.09 -20.73
CA GLY A 104 4.75 1.44 -21.93
C GLY A 104 3.69 0.40 -22.27
N LYS A 105 3.21 -0.31 -21.28
CA LYS A 105 2.12 -1.29 -21.37
C LYS A 105 1.10 -1.01 -20.25
N PRO A 106 -0.21 -1.15 -20.51
CA PRO A 106 -1.22 -0.98 -19.47
C PRO A 106 -1.06 -2.01 -18.36
N VAL A 107 -1.18 -1.57 -17.12
CA VAL A 107 -1.17 -2.40 -15.91
C VAL A 107 -2.50 -2.26 -15.20
N VAL A 108 -3.16 -3.35 -14.88
CA VAL A 108 -4.45 -3.37 -14.16
C VAL A 108 -4.32 -4.19 -12.88
N ALA A 109 -4.77 -3.64 -11.76
CA ALA A 109 -4.90 -4.38 -10.50
C ALA A 109 -6.32 -4.90 -10.31
N CYS A 110 -6.47 -6.20 -10.10
CA CYS A 110 -7.72 -6.89 -9.81
C CYS A 110 -7.89 -7.05 -8.30
N LEU A 111 -8.60 -6.11 -7.67
CA LEU A 111 -8.75 -6.02 -6.22
C LEU A 111 -9.90 -6.91 -5.74
N ASN A 112 -9.61 -8.19 -5.51
CA ASN A 112 -10.60 -9.19 -5.07
C ASN A 112 -10.93 -9.11 -3.57
N GLY A 113 -10.18 -8.31 -2.80
CA GLY A 113 -10.31 -8.17 -1.37
C GLY A 113 -9.51 -6.98 -0.85
N ALA A 114 -9.32 -6.91 0.46
CA ALA A 114 -8.60 -5.82 1.10
C ALA A 114 -7.19 -5.63 0.53
N ALA A 115 -6.80 -4.35 0.34
CA ALA A 115 -5.45 -3.93 -0.03
C ALA A 115 -5.00 -2.86 0.98
N LEU A 116 -4.11 -3.23 1.90
CA LEU A 116 -3.71 -2.38 3.02
C LEU A 116 -2.21 -2.15 3.03
N GLY A 117 -1.80 -0.93 3.41
CA GLY A 117 -0.39 -0.57 3.49
C GLY A 117 0.33 -0.82 2.17
N GLY A 118 1.46 -1.50 2.20
CA GLY A 118 2.18 -1.91 0.99
C GLY A 118 1.31 -2.58 -0.07
N GLY A 119 0.21 -3.25 0.34
CA GLY A 119 -0.75 -3.83 -0.61
C GLY A 119 -1.54 -2.77 -1.38
N TRP A 120 -1.87 -1.65 -0.75
CA TRP A 120 -2.45 -0.51 -1.43
C TRP A 120 -1.42 0.21 -2.30
N GLU A 121 -0.18 0.32 -1.82
CA GLU A 121 0.94 0.87 -2.58
C GLU A 121 1.20 0.07 -3.87
N LEU A 122 1.13 -1.26 -3.79
CA LEU A 122 1.20 -2.16 -4.95
C LEU A 122 0.01 -1.96 -5.90
N ALA A 123 -1.22 -1.81 -5.38
CA ALA A 123 -2.40 -1.52 -6.20
C ALA A 123 -2.25 -0.19 -6.96
N LEU A 124 -1.62 0.82 -6.34
CA LEU A 124 -1.35 2.13 -6.94
C LEU A 124 -0.26 2.09 -8.03
N VAL A 125 0.44 0.96 -8.23
CA VAL A 125 1.32 0.75 -9.41
C VAL A 125 0.49 0.64 -10.69
N ALA A 126 -0.71 0.07 -10.59
CA ALA A 126 -1.55 -0.14 -11.76
C ALA A 126 -2.10 1.19 -12.32
N HIS A 127 -2.16 1.30 -13.64
CA HIS A 127 -2.81 2.41 -14.32
C HIS A 127 -4.33 2.39 -14.11
N HIS A 128 -4.88 1.20 -13.94
CA HIS A 128 -6.30 1.00 -13.68
C HIS A 128 -6.51 0.01 -12.53
N ARG A 129 -7.48 0.25 -11.68
CA ARG A 129 -7.83 -0.58 -10.53
C ARG A 129 -9.30 -0.94 -10.62
N VAL A 130 -9.58 -2.25 -10.78
CA VAL A 130 -10.92 -2.84 -10.75
C VAL A 130 -11.10 -3.52 -9.41
N ALA A 131 -12.18 -3.27 -8.70
CA ALA A 131 -12.40 -3.81 -7.36
C ALA A 131 -13.77 -4.48 -7.23
N VAL A 132 -13.85 -5.50 -6.36
CA VAL A 132 -15.13 -6.07 -5.96
C VAL A 132 -15.90 -5.09 -5.07
N ASP A 133 -17.16 -4.80 -5.39
CA ASP A 133 -18.05 -3.98 -4.57
C ASP A 133 -18.59 -4.76 -3.37
N HIS A 134 -17.83 -4.78 -2.28
CA HIS A 134 -18.24 -5.48 -1.07
C HIS A 134 -17.93 -4.64 0.18
N PRO A 135 -18.90 -4.43 1.11
CA PRO A 135 -18.77 -3.50 2.23
C PRO A 135 -17.67 -3.85 3.25
N ARG A 136 -17.20 -5.10 3.29
CA ARG A 136 -16.11 -5.54 4.16
C ARG A 136 -14.72 -5.32 3.57
N ILE A 137 -14.63 -4.97 2.28
CA ILE A 137 -13.35 -4.68 1.64
C ILE A 137 -12.90 -3.27 2.03
N GLN A 138 -11.64 -3.15 2.36
CA GLN A 138 -11.02 -1.89 2.74
C GLN A 138 -9.71 -1.68 2.01
N PHE A 139 -9.46 -0.44 1.63
CA PHE A 139 -8.21 0.02 1.01
C PHE A 139 -7.61 1.16 1.83
N GLY A 140 -6.30 1.27 1.87
CA GLY A 140 -5.65 2.41 2.50
C GLY A 140 -4.30 2.12 3.14
N LEU A 141 -3.81 3.12 3.87
CA LEU A 141 -2.45 3.21 4.40
C LEU A 141 -2.47 3.31 5.94
N PRO A 142 -2.57 2.18 6.68
CA PRO A 142 -2.70 2.19 8.14
C PRO A 142 -1.37 2.33 8.88
N GLU A 143 -0.25 2.52 8.21
CA GLU A 143 1.11 2.45 8.75
C GLU A 143 1.35 3.37 9.95
N ILE A 144 0.76 4.57 9.97
CA ILE A 144 0.91 5.53 11.07
C ILE A 144 0.42 4.96 12.40
N THR A 145 -0.65 4.15 12.36
CA THR A 145 -1.18 3.49 13.57
C THR A 145 -0.22 2.46 14.17
N LEU A 146 0.79 2.05 13.40
CA LEU A 146 1.81 1.08 13.78
C LEU A 146 3.19 1.71 14.02
N GLY A 147 3.27 3.04 14.09
CA GLY A 147 4.55 3.73 14.29
C GLY A 147 5.43 3.83 13.04
N LEU A 148 4.85 3.56 11.87
CA LEU A 148 5.50 3.60 10.55
C LEU A 148 4.86 4.69 9.67
N ILE A 149 5.40 4.85 8.49
CA ILE A 149 4.75 5.55 7.38
C ILE A 149 4.68 4.63 6.16
N PRO A 150 3.78 4.85 5.21
CA PRO A 150 3.86 4.23 3.90
C PRO A 150 5.23 4.49 3.27
N GLY A 151 5.84 3.49 2.68
CA GLY A 151 7.22 3.64 2.20
C GLY A 151 7.53 2.95 0.90
N ALA A 152 6.55 2.27 0.29
CA ALA A 152 6.70 1.70 -1.04
C ALA A 152 6.03 2.56 -2.14
N SER A 153 5.91 3.87 -1.94
CA SER A 153 5.35 4.91 -2.81
C SER A 153 3.97 5.47 -2.42
N GLY A 154 3.38 5.02 -1.33
CA GLY A 154 2.00 5.37 -0.95
C GLY A 154 1.78 6.85 -0.69
N ILE A 155 2.65 7.50 0.08
CA ILE A 155 2.54 8.94 0.37
C ILE A 155 2.68 9.75 -0.92
N THR A 156 3.70 9.44 -1.70
CA THR A 156 3.99 10.15 -2.96
C THR A 156 2.82 10.03 -3.92
N LYS A 157 2.32 8.81 -4.16
CA LYS A 157 1.21 8.56 -5.10
C LYS A 157 -0.11 9.16 -4.64
N MET A 158 -0.47 8.97 -3.36
CA MET A 158 -1.70 9.56 -2.82
C MET A 158 -1.66 11.08 -2.89
N THR A 159 -0.51 11.70 -2.59
CA THR A 159 -0.33 13.15 -2.71
C THR A 159 -0.43 13.62 -4.16
N ARG A 160 0.14 12.87 -5.12
CA ARG A 160 0.03 13.19 -6.55
C ARG A 160 -1.40 13.03 -7.06
N LEU A 161 -2.14 12.02 -6.60
CA LEU A 161 -3.51 11.79 -7.07
C LEU A 161 -4.52 12.76 -6.47
N LEU A 162 -4.41 13.06 -5.18
CA LEU A 162 -5.43 13.80 -4.43
C LEU A 162 -5.02 15.23 -4.05
N GLY A 163 -3.76 15.60 -4.26
CA GLY A 163 -3.18 16.83 -3.73
C GLY A 163 -2.90 16.76 -2.24
N LEU A 164 -2.22 17.79 -1.70
CA LEU A 164 -1.84 17.85 -0.29
C LEU A 164 -3.02 17.72 0.67
N MET A 165 -4.09 18.47 0.40
CA MET A 165 -5.27 18.50 1.27
C MET A 165 -6.10 17.22 1.15
N GLY A 166 -6.32 16.75 -0.08
CA GLY A 166 -7.12 15.55 -0.33
C GLY A 166 -6.47 14.27 0.19
N ALA A 167 -5.14 14.20 0.19
CA ALA A 167 -4.41 13.04 0.69
C ALA A 167 -4.31 12.99 2.23
N GLN A 168 -4.45 14.12 2.92
CA GLN A 168 -4.24 14.23 4.38
C GLN A 168 -5.01 13.20 5.20
N PRO A 169 -6.33 12.99 5.04
CA PRO A 169 -7.09 12.04 5.86
C PRO A 169 -6.60 10.60 5.73
N TYR A 170 -6.07 10.25 4.55
CA TYR A 170 -5.65 8.89 4.22
C TYR A 170 -4.19 8.62 4.59
N VAL A 171 -3.35 9.65 4.50
CA VAL A 171 -1.91 9.55 4.81
C VAL A 171 -1.61 9.85 6.27
N LEU A 172 -2.16 10.95 6.84
CA LEU A 172 -1.83 11.38 8.21
C LEU A 172 -2.75 10.77 9.27
N GLU A 173 -3.98 10.42 8.91
CA GLU A 173 -4.98 9.90 9.84
C GLU A 173 -5.27 8.40 9.62
N SER A 174 -4.66 7.78 8.61
CA SER A 174 -4.85 6.36 8.24
C SER A 174 -6.32 6.00 8.01
N ARG A 175 -7.12 6.93 7.48
CA ARG A 175 -8.51 6.66 7.13
C ARG A 175 -8.58 5.62 6.02
N LEU A 176 -9.33 4.56 6.24
CA LEU A 176 -9.54 3.51 5.24
C LEU A 176 -10.72 3.85 4.32
N LEU A 177 -10.67 3.34 3.11
CA LEU A 177 -11.67 3.53 2.07
C LEU A 177 -12.44 2.23 1.81
N SER A 178 -13.76 2.33 1.66
CA SER A 178 -14.55 1.28 1.01
C SER A 178 -14.29 1.30 -0.51
N PRO A 179 -14.66 0.24 -1.25
CA PRO A 179 -14.57 0.26 -2.71
C PRO A 179 -15.28 1.44 -3.36
N ARG A 180 -16.49 1.77 -2.89
CA ARG A 180 -17.26 2.93 -3.37
C ARG A 180 -16.59 4.26 -3.04
N GLY A 181 -16.09 4.42 -1.81
CA GLY A 181 -15.37 5.64 -1.43
C GLY A 181 -14.06 5.81 -2.22
N ALA A 182 -13.39 4.73 -2.57
CA ALA A 182 -12.21 4.76 -3.44
C ALA A 182 -12.58 5.10 -4.90
N LEU A 183 -13.74 4.63 -5.40
CA LEU A 183 -14.27 5.00 -6.70
C LEU A 183 -14.61 6.51 -6.77
N GLU A 184 -15.30 7.03 -5.77
CA GLU A 184 -15.66 8.46 -5.68
C GLU A 184 -14.42 9.38 -5.72
N LEU A 185 -13.29 8.92 -5.20
CA LEU A 185 -12.02 9.65 -5.21
C LEU A 185 -11.16 9.40 -6.47
N GLY A 186 -11.61 8.54 -7.39
CA GLY A 186 -10.82 8.15 -8.55
C GLY A 186 -9.58 7.28 -8.21
N LEU A 187 -9.54 6.70 -7.03
CA LEU A 187 -8.50 5.78 -6.58
C LEU A 187 -8.76 4.33 -6.99
N VAL A 188 -10.01 3.97 -7.17
CA VAL A 188 -10.50 2.80 -7.92
C VAL A 188 -11.29 3.34 -9.10
N HIS A 189 -11.26 2.65 -10.23
CA HIS A 189 -11.85 3.17 -11.47
C HIS A 189 -13.10 2.39 -11.90
N GLU A 190 -13.23 1.15 -11.42
CA GLU A 190 -14.35 0.28 -11.77
C GLU A 190 -14.70 -0.65 -10.61
N LEU A 191 -15.99 -0.88 -10.41
CA LEU A 191 -16.49 -1.85 -9.43
C LEU A 191 -17.21 -2.97 -10.15
N VAL A 192 -16.95 -4.20 -9.70
CA VAL A 192 -17.61 -5.41 -10.18
C VAL A 192 -18.33 -6.13 -9.02
N PRO A 193 -19.43 -6.85 -9.27
CA PRO A 193 -20.18 -7.54 -8.22
C PRO A 193 -19.38 -8.63 -7.48
N ASP A 194 -18.49 -9.32 -8.20
CA ASP A 194 -17.73 -10.45 -7.66
C ASP A 194 -16.35 -10.61 -8.32
N ALA A 195 -15.51 -11.46 -7.74
CA ALA A 195 -14.13 -11.65 -8.19
C ALA A 195 -14.03 -12.33 -9.56
N ALA A 196 -15.05 -13.07 -10.02
CA ALA A 196 -15.00 -13.74 -11.31
C ALA A 196 -15.02 -12.74 -12.48
N GLN A 197 -15.57 -11.55 -12.26
CA GLN A 197 -15.68 -10.51 -13.28
C GLN A 197 -14.42 -9.62 -13.37
N LEU A 198 -13.55 -9.62 -12.36
CA LEU A 198 -12.36 -8.77 -12.32
C LEU A 198 -11.46 -8.93 -13.56
N ARG A 199 -11.21 -10.18 -13.96
CA ARG A 199 -10.33 -10.46 -15.10
C ARG A 199 -10.93 -9.96 -16.41
N ALA A 200 -12.23 -10.15 -16.63
CA ALA A 200 -12.91 -9.69 -17.84
C ALA A 200 -12.83 -8.16 -17.98
N ALA A 201 -13.17 -7.43 -16.91
CA ALA A 201 -13.06 -5.97 -16.85
C ALA A 201 -11.62 -5.49 -17.08
N ALA A 202 -10.62 -6.15 -16.48
CA ALA A 202 -9.22 -5.81 -16.70
C ALA A 202 -8.78 -5.98 -18.15
N LEU A 203 -9.20 -7.07 -18.82
CA LEU A 203 -8.85 -7.33 -20.23
C LEU A 203 -9.52 -6.34 -21.18
N GLU A 204 -10.77 -5.99 -20.92
CA GLU A 204 -11.50 -4.98 -21.67
C GLU A 204 -10.82 -3.62 -21.58
N TRP A 205 -10.47 -3.20 -20.37
CA TRP A 205 -9.77 -1.93 -20.19
C TRP A 205 -8.39 -1.92 -20.84
N ILE A 206 -7.61 -3.01 -20.73
CA ILE A 206 -6.29 -3.13 -21.39
C ILE A 206 -6.42 -2.97 -22.91
N ALA A 207 -7.43 -3.62 -23.51
CA ALA A 207 -7.64 -3.53 -24.96
C ALA A 207 -7.99 -2.11 -25.41
N ALA A 208 -8.76 -1.38 -24.61
CA ALA A 208 -9.16 -0.01 -24.89
C ALA A 208 -8.04 1.05 -24.63
N ASN A 209 -7.04 0.72 -23.79
CA ASN A 209 -6.03 1.68 -23.32
C ASN A 209 -4.58 1.19 -23.54
N PRO A 210 -4.14 0.92 -24.79
CA PRO A 210 -2.84 0.31 -25.05
C PRO A 210 -1.63 1.22 -24.71
N GLN A 211 -1.85 2.51 -24.49
CA GLN A 211 -0.82 3.52 -24.19
C GLN A 211 -1.07 4.17 -22.81
N ALA A 212 -1.60 3.41 -21.86
CA ALA A 212 -1.83 3.92 -20.52
C ALA A 212 -0.53 4.35 -19.84
N GLN A 213 -0.59 5.47 -19.11
CA GLN A 213 0.50 6.00 -18.30
C GLN A 213 -0.05 6.56 -16.98
N GLN A 214 0.80 6.66 -15.98
CA GLN A 214 0.41 7.29 -14.73
C GLN A 214 0.24 8.81 -14.88
N PRO A 215 -0.67 9.44 -14.14
CA PRO A 215 -0.90 10.88 -14.27
C PRO A 215 0.37 11.73 -14.12
N TRP A 216 1.23 11.39 -13.17
CA TRP A 216 2.49 12.10 -12.88
C TRP A 216 3.59 11.88 -13.92
N ASP A 217 3.43 10.94 -14.84
CA ASP A 217 4.34 10.71 -15.96
C ASP A 217 3.90 11.48 -17.23
N ALA A 218 2.71 12.08 -17.22
CA ALA A 218 2.23 12.91 -18.29
C ALA A 218 2.95 14.28 -18.29
N ARG A 219 3.31 14.75 -19.48
CA ARG A 219 4.08 16.00 -19.66
C ARG A 219 3.38 17.24 -19.09
N ASP A 220 2.07 17.27 -19.12
CA ASP A 220 1.21 18.38 -18.70
C ASP A 220 0.61 18.14 -17.30
N TYR A 221 1.09 17.16 -16.56
CA TYR A 221 0.59 16.84 -15.24
C TYR A 221 0.67 18.05 -14.30
N LYS A 222 -0.43 18.30 -13.61
CA LYS A 222 -0.55 19.28 -12.54
C LYS A 222 -1.13 18.60 -11.30
N MET A 223 -0.43 18.71 -10.19
CA MET A 223 -0.91 18.17 -8.94
C MET A 223 -2.22 18.85 -8.52
N PRO A 224 -3.27 18.11 -8.13
CA PRO A 224 -4.52 18.67 -7.65
C PRO A 224 -4.29 19.66 -6.51
N GLY A 225 -4.92 20.83 -6.58
CA GLY A 225 -4.75 21.91 -5.60
C GLY A 225 -3.42 22.68 -5.69
N GLY A 226 -2.45 22.23 -6.51
CA GLY A 226 -1.14 22.85 -6.67
C GLY A 226 -0.08 22.35 -5.68
N THR A 227 1.11 22.93 -5.76
CA THR A 227 2.28 22.56 -4.92
C THR A 227 2.43 23.49 -3.72
N PRO A 228 3.28 23.17 -2.74
CA PRO A 228 3.63 24.05 -1.63
C PRO A 228 4.12 25.46 -2.01
N ALA A 229 4.62 25.63 -3.23
CA ALA A 229 5.01 26.93 -3.76
C ALA A 229 3.82 27.88 -4.02
N ASN A 230 2.58 27.36 -4.03
CA ASN A 230 1.39 28.18 -4.15
C ASN A 230 1.20 29.02 -2.86
N PRO A 231 1.14 30.38 -2.95
CA PRO A 231 0.99 31.24 -1.78
C PRO A 231 -0.23 30.91 -0.91
N ASN A 232 -1.27 30.33 -1.47
CA ASN A 232 -2.47 29.92 -0.73
C ASN A 232 -2.18 28.83 0.32
N PHE A 233 -1.10 28.08 0.19
CA PHE A 233 -0.69 27.09 1.18
C PHE A 233 0.21 27.66 2.30
N ALA A 234 0.76 28.87 2.17
CA ALA A 234 1.77 29.40 3.10
C ALA A 234 1.28 29.40 4.57
N GLY A 235 0.09 29.92 4.82
CA GLY A 235 -0.48 29.95 6.18
C GLY A 235 -0.79 28.55 6.73
N MET A 236 -1.30 27.67 5.91
CA MET A 236 -1.60 26.28 6.29
C MET A 236 -0.32 25.52 6.61
N LEU A 237 0.69 25.61 5.73
CA LEU A 237 1.96 24.90 5.91
C LEU A 237 2.72 25.38 7.15
N ALA A 238 2.66 26.67 7.48
CA ALA A 238 3.24 27.20 8.70
C ALA A 238 2.60 26.61 9.97
N GLY A 239 1.30 26.36 9.96
CA GLY A 239 0.54 25.79 11.09
C GLY A 239 0.52 24.26 11.14
N ALA A 240 0.67 23.57 10.00
CA ALA A 240 0.49 22.13 9.89
C ALA A 240 1.35 21.29 10.86
N PRO A 241 2.64 21.57 11.10
CA PRO A 241 3.44 20.81 12.07
C PRO A 241 2.88 20.88 13.48
N GLY A 242 2.34 22.05 13.89
CA GLY A 242 1.69 22.24 15.21
C GLY A 242 0.43 21.39 15.34
N VAL A 243 -0.43 21.39 14.32
CA VAL A 243 -1.66 20.59 14.28
C VAL A 243 -1.34 19.10 14.32
N VAL A 244 -0.37 18.65 13.52
CA VAL A 244 0.03 17.23 13.46
C VAL A 244 0.62 16.76 14.80
N LYS A 245 1.34 17.62 15.53
CA LYS A 245 1.88 17.32 16.86
C LYS A 245 0.84 17.30 17.98
N GLN A 246 -0.25 18.02 17.82
CA GLN A 246 -1.23 18.21 18.88
C GLN A 246 -1.86 16.88 19.34
N LYS A 247 -2.34 16.07 18.41
CA LYS A 247 -3.01 14.78 18.70
C LYS A 247 -2.07 13.76 19.36
N PRO A 248 -0.87 13.47 18.82
CA PRO A 248 0.09 12.55 19.44
C PRO A 248 0.91 13.21 20.55
N ARG A 249 0.74 14.50 20.84
CA ARG A 249 1.52 15.29 21.81
C ARG A 249 3.04 15.17 21.59
N GLY A 250 3.48 14.96 20.35
CA GLY A 250 4.89 14.75 20.01
C GLY A 250 5.49 13.43 20.47
N LEU A 251 4.67 12.47 20.94
CA LEU A 251 5.14 11.21 21.52
C LEU A 251 5.66 10.22 20.48
N TYR A 252 5.25 10.34 19.23
CA TYR A 252 5.76 9.48 18.14
C TYR A 252 5.85 10.25 16.82
N PRO A 253 6.93 10.02 16.02
CA PRO A 253 7.26 10.85 14.86
C PRO A 253 6.51 10.55 13.54
N PRO A 254 5.81 9.39 13.31
CA PRO A 254 5.25 9.07 12.00
C PRO A 254 4.38 10.14 11.35
N PRO A 255 3.43 10.80 12.03
CA PRO A 255 2.62 11.84 11.40
C PRO A 255 3.45 13.03 10.89
N GLU A 256 4.49 13.43 11.64
CA GLU A 256 5.39 14.52 11.25
C GLU A 256 6.22 14.12 10.02
N TYR A 257 6.73 12.88 9.97
CA TYR A 257 7.49 12.37 8.85
C TYR A 257 6.62 12.17 7.61
N ALA A 258 5.39 11.71 7.77
CA ALA A 258 4.44 11.62 6.67
C ALA A 258 4.11 13.00 6.09
N LEU A 259 3.86 14.01 6.95
CA LEU A 259 3.67 15.39 6.52
C LEU A 259 4.91 15.92 5.78
N ALA A 260 6.12 15.67 6.30
CA ALA A 260 7.36 16.07 5.65
C ALA A 260 7.47 15.41 4.25
N CYS A 261 7.20 14.10 4.13
CA CYS A 261 7.16 13.41 2.83
C CYS A 261 6.17 14.05 1.85
N MET A 262 4.96 14.39 2.31
CA MET A 262 3.95 15.04 1.48
C MET A 262 4.44 16.41 0.97
N VAL A 263 4.98 17.24 1.86
CA VAL A 263 5.37 18.61 1.54
C VAL A 263 6.68 18.67 0.76
N GLU A 264 7.72 17.94 1.17
CA GLU A 264 9.00 17.87 0.47
C GLU A 264 8.83 17.20 -0.91
N GLY A 265 8.12 16.06 -0.94
CA GLY A 265 7.86 15.30 -2.15
C GLY A 265 7.03 16.05 -3.20
N ALA A 266 6.15 16.96 -2.77
CA ALA A 266 5.36 17.79 -3.68
C ALA A 266 6.16 18.92 -4.37
N GLN A 267 7.41 19.16 -3.95
CA GLN A 267 8.27 20.22 -4.48
C GLN A 267 9.37 19.71 -5.42
N VAL A 268 9.47 18.39 -5.57
CA VAL A 268 10.51 17.73 -6.38
C VAL A 268 9.89 16.84 -7.45
N ASP A 269 10.71 16.29 -8.33
CA ASP A 269 10.27 15.27 -9.29
C ASP A 269 9.79 14.00 -8.57
N PHE A 270 9.10 13.13 -9.33
CA PHE A 270 8.46 11.95 -8.76
C PHE A 270 9.46 10.97 -8.13
N ASP A 271 10.58 10.69 -8.80
CA ASP A 271 11.57 9.72 -8.33
C ASP A 271 12.34 10.24 -7.10
N THR A 272 12.63 11.54 -7.05
CA THR A 272 13.17 12.20 -5.85
C THR A 272 12.17 12.12 -4.68
N ALA A 273 10.88 12.32 -4.92
CA ALA A 273 9.85 12.19 -3.89
C ALA A 273 9.80 10.76 -3.31
N LEU A 274 9.93 9.74 -4.15
CA LEU A 274 10.03 8.34 -3.70
C LEU A 274 11.22 8.12 -2.75
N ARG A 275 12.39 8.70 -3.05
CA ARG A 275 13.58 8.58 -2.17
C ARG A 275 13.42 9.31 -0.85
N ILE A 276 12.75 10.46 -0.83
CA ILE A 276 12.41 11.17 0.41
C ILE A 276 11.59 10.27 1.32
N GLU A 277 10.56 9.62 0.79
CA GLU A 277 9.70 8.70 1.51
C GLU A 277 10.49 7.51 2.07
N THR A 278 11.38 6.88 1.27
CA THR A 278 12.26 5.79 1.73
C THR A 278 13.15 6.22 2.88
N ARG A 279 13.75 7.42 2.81
CA ARG A 279 14.62 7.96 3.85
C ARG A 279 13.92 8.06 5.21
N TYR A 280 12.69 8.54 5.22
CA TYR A 280 11.92 8.67 6.45
C TYR A 280 11.45 7.30 6.97
N LEU A 281 10.99 6.39 6.10
CA LEU A 281 10.60 5.04 6.52
C LEU A 281 11.79 4.26 7.06
N ALA A 282 12.96 4.25 6.40
CA ALA A 282 14.14 3.53 6.83
C ALA A 282 14.59 3.92 8.25
N ARG A 283 14.40 5.20 8.63
CA ARG A 283 14.66 5.67 9.99
C ARG A 283 13.61 5.17 10.99
N LEU A 284 12.33 5.14 10.60
CA LEU A 284 11.25 4.72 11.50
C LEU A 284 11.23 3.22 11.74
N ILE A 285 11.40 2.42 10.69
CA ILE A 285 11.19 0.97 10.73
C ILE A 285 12.14 0.25 11.69
N VAL A 286 13.32 0.81 11.93
CA VAL A 286 14.32 0.29 12.89
C VAL A 286 14.15 0.90 14.29
N SER A 287 13.23 1.84 14.48
CA SER A 287 13.07 2.57 15.74
C SER A 287 12.38 1.75 16.82
N PRO A 288 12.69 1.98 18.11
CA PRO A 288 11.97 1.37 19.22
C PRO A 288 10.48 1.73 19.23
N VAL A 289 10.12 2.94 18.78
CA VAL A 289 8.72 3.41 18.71
C VAL A 289 7.91 2.51 17.79
N ALA A 290 8.37 2.27 16.56
CA ALA A 290 7.70 1.40 15.60
C ALA A 290 7.51 -0.01 16.18
N LYS A 291 8.55 -0.59 16.77
CA LYS A 291 8.49 -1.94 17.36
C LYS A 291 7.50 -2.03 18.51
N ASN A 292 7.50 -1.06 19.41
CA ASN A 292 6.57 -1.01 20.53
C ASN A 292 5.12 -0.86 20.05
N MET A 293 4.87 -0.02 19.05
CA MET A 293 3.53 0.16 18.48
C MET A 293 3.06 -1.08 17.73
N ILE A 294 3.90 -1.70 16.89
CA ILE A 294 3.59 -2.95 16.19
C ILE A 294 3.27 -4.06 17.20
N ASN A 295 4.11 -4.22 18.23
CA ASN A 295 3.89 -5.23 19.24
C ASN A 295 2.56 -5.02 19.98
N THR A 296 2.27 -3.78 20.36
CA THR A 296 1.07 -3.45 21.14
C THR A 296 -0.20 -3.49 20.29
N PHE A 297 -0.21 -2.74 19.18
CA PHE A 297 -1.43 -2.49 18.41
C PHE A 297 -1.70 -3.54 17.33
N PHE A 298 -0.71 -4.35 16.97
CA PHE A 298 -0.92 -5.45 16.04
C PHE A 298 -0.85 -6.80 16.74
N PHE A 299 0.30 -7.21 17.29
CA PHE A 299 0.45 -8.58 17.84
C PHE A 299 -0.39 -8.79 19.09
N ASN A 300 -0.21 -7.96 20.12
CA ASN A 300 -0.90 -8.15 21.40
C ASN A 300 -2.41 -7.92 21.27
N LEU A 301 -2.84 -6.92 20.51
CA LEU A 301 -4.26 -6.67 20.28
C LEU A 301 -4.94 -7.83 19.54
N ASN A 302 -4.29 -8.40 18.52
CA ASN A 302 -4.81 -9.55 17.80
C ASN A 302 -4.82 -10.80 18.67
N ALA A 303 -3.78 -11.04 19.49
CA ALA A 303 -3.74 -12.13 20.45
C ALA A 303 -4.88 -12.02 21.48
N THR A 304 -5.14 -10.81 21.98
CA THR A 304 -6.24 -10.55 22.92
C THR A 304 -7.61 -10.78 22.25
N LYS A 305 -7.82 -10.29 21.03
CA LYS A 305 -9.06 -10.53 20.26
C LYS A 305 -9.29 -12.01 19.97
N ALA A 306 -8.23 -12.76 19.69
CA ALA A 306 -8.27 -14.22 19.52
C ALA A 306 -8.46 -14.99 20.84
N GLY A 307 -8.50 -14.32 21.99
CA GLY A 307 -8.70 -14.95 23.29
C GLY A 307 -7.49 -15.73 23.80
N GLN A 308 -6.28 -15.52 23.23
CA GLN A 308 -5.06 -16.26 23.63
C GLN A 308 -4.66 -16.04 25.10
N SER A 309 -5.02 -14.90 25.69
CA SER A 309 -4.78 -14.56 27.08
C SER A 309 -5.88 -15.05 28.05
N ARG A 310 -6.94 -15.68 27.53
CA ARG A 310 -8.01 -16.18 28.36
C ARG A 310 -7.56 -17.46 29.10
N PRO A 311 -7.86 -17.60 30.40
CA PRO A 311 -7.64 -18.86 31.10
C PRO A 311 -8.32 -20.02 30.38
N LYS A 312 -7.69 -21.17 30.30
CA LYS A 312 -8.33 -22.39 29.81
C LYS A 312 -9.42 -22.78 30.83
N TRP A 313 -10.66 -22.64 30.40
CA TRP A 313 -11.82 -22.93 31.24
C TRP A 313 -12.51 -24.19 30.73
N GLU A 314 -12.78 -25.16 31.57
CA GLU A 314 -13.42 -26.42 31.20
C GLU A 314 -14.96 -26.36 31.15
N GLY A 315 -15.56 -25.18 31.17
CA GLY A 315 -17.01 -25.02 31.09
C GLY A 315 -17.43 -23.66 30.51
N ARG A 316 -18.70 -23.57 30.12
CA ARG A 316 -19.29 -22.25 29.78
C ARG A 316 -19.70 -21.58 31.11
N TYR A 317 -19.01 -20.48 31.45
CA TYR A 317 -19.48 -19.58 32.48
C TYR A 317 -20.75 -18.87 31.99
N GLN A 318 -21.87 -19.08 32.66
CA GLN A 318 -23.13 -18.40 32.37
C GLN A 318 -23.47 -17.48 33.54
N PRO A 319 -23.11 -16.19 33.47
CA PRO A 319 -23.45 -15.26 34.54
C PRO A 319 -24.96 -15.05 34.58
N GLN A 320 -25.59 -15.24 35.75
CA GLN A 320 -27.01 -14.97 35.95
C GLN A 320 -27.29 -13.47 36.15
N LYS A 321 -26.30 -12.74 36.64
CA LYS A 321 -26.36 -11.28 36.80
C LYS A 321 -25.00 -10.68 36.47
N VAL A 322 -25.01 -9.58 35.73
CA VAL A 322 -23.82 -8.77 35.38
C VAL A 322 -24.06 -7.36 35.91
N GLY A 323 -23.19 -6.91 36.81
CA GLY A 323 -23.13 -5.51 37.24
C GLY A 323 -22.04 -4.76 36.47
N VAL A 324 -22.35 -3.63 35.86
CA VAL A 324 -21.36 -2.72 35.25
C VAL A 324 -21.17 -1.55 36.20
N LEU A 325 -19.95 -1.39 36.70
CA LEU A 325 -19.57 -0.27 37.55
C LEU A 325 -18.75 0.72 36.72
N GLY A 326 -19.31 1.87 36.48
CA GLY A 326 -18.72 2.93 35.68
C GLY A 326 -18.91 2.71 34.16
N ALA A 327 -19.38 3.74 33.44
CA ALA A 327 -19.42 3.84 31.98
C ALA A 327 -18.56 5.01 31.53
#